data_fece71e407ee6ff289b5ea883f69fb4c
#
_entry.id   fece71e407ee6ff289b5ea883f69fb4c
#
_cell.length_a   1.000
_cell.length_b   1.000
_cell.length_c   1.000
_cell.angle_alpha   90.00
_cell.angle_beta   90.00
_cell.angle_gamma   90.00
#
_symmetry.space_group_name_H-M   'P 1'
#
loop_
_entity.id
_entity.type
_entity.pdbx_description
1 polymer ?
#
loop_
_entity_poly.entity_id
_entity_poly.type
_entity_poly.pdbx_seq_one_letter_code
_entity_poly.pdbx_strand_id
1 'polypeptide(L)'
;VEGKISLRAYKDSDKAEEEIVKGALYSSVREAVKVIKFDGNFQNYGDAYVAYRLIDRLGVTRIPISLLVPLLSEVKRNNEPLYNDFMSKTEKFGEAVSSFLKSQVSYSDPKELLKYINVIAPHLEVMNMRASEDIVEMHLKVLNASEEAIDLSKSLLTGFLNGLGMTVLDFDVGGEIVTLKAIRGRPVPAGKGQGKA
;
A
#
# COMPACT_ATOMS: atom_id res chain seq x y z
N VAL A 1 -15.57 -48.76 -30.21
CA VAL A 1 -14.61 -47.81 -30.89
C VAL A 1 -14.67 -46.43 -30.23
N GLU A 2 -15.86 -45.97 -29.81
CA GLU A 2 -16.03 -44.65 -29.15
C GLU A 2 -15.30 -44.52 -27.79
N GLY A 3 -15.27 -45.59 -26.99
CA GLY A 3 -14.59 -45.56 -25.69
C GLY A 3 -13.06 -45.42 -25.75
N LYS A 4 -12.43 -45.88 -26.85
CA LYS A 4 -10.97 -45.74 -27.05
C LYS A 4 -10.57 -44.31 -27.47
N ILE A 5 -11.43 -43.61 -28.18
CA ILE A 5 -11.18 -42.24 -28.63
C ILE A 5 -11.27 -41.27 -27.43
N SER A 6 -12.26 -41.47 -26.57
CA SER A 6 -12.46 -40.67 -25.36
C SER A 6 -11.28 -40.76 -24.36
N LEU A 7 -10.73 -41.99 -24.17
CA LEU A 7 -9.58 -42.21 -23.28
C LEU A 7 -8.27 -41.62 -23.83
N ARG A 8 -8.12 -41.56 -25.15
CA ARG A 8 -6.95 -40.94 -25.77
C ARG A 8 -6.99 -39.43 -25.69
N ALA A 9 -8.16 -38.82 -25.95
CA ALA A 9 -8.38 -37.40 -25.81
C ALA A 9 -8.16 -36.92 -24.36
N TYR A 10 -8.60 -37.71 -23.36
CA TYR A 10 -8.38 -37.41 -21.94
C TYR A 10 -6.89 -37.48 -21.56
N LYS A 11 -6.15 -38.48 -22.02
CA LYS A 11 -4.70 -38.60 -21.77
C LYS A 11 -3.88 -37.51 -22.46
N ASP A 12 -4.31 -37.05 -23.61
CA ASP A 12 -3.63 -35.97 -24.31
C ASP A 12 -3.94 -34.58 -23.66
N SER A 13 -5.13 -34.45 -23.05
CA SER A 13 -5.48 -33.28 -22.23
C SER A 13 -4.62 -33.18 -20.97
N ASP A 14 -4.48 -34.29 -20.22
CA ASP A 14 -3.66 -34.33 -19.00
C ASP A 14 -2.19 -34.00 -19.28
N LYS A 15 -1.66 -34.50 -20.41
CA LYS A 15 -0.29 -34.17 -20.83
C LYS A 15 -0.13 -32.72 -21.23
N ALA A 16 -1.12 -32.14 -21.90
CA ALA A 16 -1.11 -30.74 -22.26
C ALA A 16 -1.17 -29.83 -21.03
N GLU A 17 -2.01 -30.18 -20.04
CA GLU A 17 -2.04 -29.45 -18.76
C GLU A 17 -0.71 -29.56 -17.99
N GLU A 18 -0.10 -30.76 -17.95
CA GLU A 18 1.19 -30.95 -17.31
C GLU A 18 2.31 -30.14 -17.99
N GLU A 19 2.33 -30.04 -19.30
CA GLU A 19 3.29 -29.22 -20.05
C GLU A 19 3.07 -27.72 -19.81
N ILE A 20 1.81 -27.27 -19.74
CA ILE A 20 1.45 -25.89 -19.42
C ILE A 20 1.91 -25.54 -18.00
N VAL A 21 1.65 -26.41 -17.03
CA VAL A 21 2.06 -26.22 -15.63
C VAL A 21 3.58 -26.20 -15.51
N LYS A 22 4.29 -27.13 -16.18
CA LYS A 22 5.76 -27.12 -16.22
C LYS A 22 6.30 -25.84 -16.86
N GLY A 23 5.75 -25.41 -17.98
CA GLY A 23 6.13 -24.18 -18.66
C GLY A 23 5.93 -22.94 -17.80
N ALA A 24 4.79 -22.84 -17.11
CA ALA A 24 4.50 -21.77 -16.16
C ALA A 24 5.48 -21.78 -14.97
N LEU A 25 5.77 -22.98 -14.43
CA LEU A 25 6.72 -23.13 -13.32
C LEU A 25 8.13 -22.72 -13.74
N TYR A 26 8.62 -23.18 -14.90
CA TYR A 26 9.94 -22.78 -15.42
C TYR A 26 10.02 -21.27 -15.68
N SER A 27 8.98 -20.68 -16.24
CA SER A 27 8.90 -19.23 -16.47
C SER A 27 8.97 -18.47 -15.13
N SER A 28 8.19 -18.89 -14.15
CA SER A 28 8.16 -18.29 -12.83
C SER A 28 9.51 -18.38 -12.10
N VAL A 29 10.16 -19.56 -12.15
CA VAL A 29 11.50 -19.73 -11.58
C VAL A 29 12.54 -18.89 -12.31
N ARG A 30 12.45 -18.77 -13.61
CA ARG A 30 13.37 -17.94 -14.41
C ARG A 30 13.25 -16.45 -14.05
N GLU A 31 12.03 -15.96 -13.91
CA GLU A 31 11.78 -14.57 -13.49
C GLU A 31 12.22 -14.36 -12.04
N ALA A 32 11.97 -15.30 -11.15
CA ALA A 32 12.46 -15.28 -9.77
C ALA A 32 13.98 -15.15 -9.70
N VAL A 33 14.72 -15.94 -10.51
CA VAL A 33 16.18 -15.87 -10.57
C VAL A 33 16.67 -14.52 -11.09
N LYS A 34 15.97 -13.90 -12.07
CA LYS A 34 16.31 -12.54 -12.52
C LYS A 34 16.16 -11.52 -11.41
N VAL A 35 15.09 -11.60 -10.64
CA VAL A 35 14.80 -10.70 -9.52
C VAL A 35 15.84 -10.87 -8.41
N ILE A 36 16.16 -12.11 -8.04
CA ILE A 36 17.22 -12.39 -7.03
C ILE A 36 18.56 -11.81 -7.49
N LYS A 37 18.88 -11.90 -8.78
CA LYS A 37 20.12 -11.32 -9.32
C LYS A 37 20.14 -9.81 -9.32
N PHE A 38 18.98 -9.17 -9.43
CA PHE A 38 18.85 -7.72 -9.49
C PHE A 38 18.73 -7.09 -8.09
N ASP A 39 17.93 -7.69 -7.21
CA ASP A 39 17.53 -7.09 -5.93
C ASP A 39 17.93 -7.93 -4.69
N GLY A 40 18.51 -9.10 -4.88
CA GLY A 40 19.06 -9.95 -3.81
C GLY A 40 18.00 -10.67 -2.95
N ASN A 41 16.71 -10.39 -3.09
CA ASN A 41 15.65 -10.94 -2.23
C ASN A 41 14.35 -11.28 -2.99
N PHE A 42 14.02 -12.57 -3.01
CA PHE A 42 12.79 -13.06 -3.65
C PHE A 42 11.51 -12.70 -2.88
N GLN A 43 11.61 -12.50 -1.56
CA GLN A 43 10.46 -12.19 -0.72
C GLN A 43 9.88 -10.80 -1.07
N ASN A 44 10.75 -9.85 -1.38
CA ASN A 44 10.36 -8.50 -1.83
C ASN A 44 9.62 -8.54 -3.17
N TYR A 45 9.87 -9.55 -4.02
CA TYR A 45 9.18 -9.69 -5.30
C TYR A 45 7.71 -10.05 -5.16
N GLY A 46 7.38 -10.97 -4.26
CA GLY A 46 5.98 -11.33 -3.98
C GLY A 46 5.18 -10.12 -3.51
N ASP A 47 5.76 -9.37 -2.59
CA ASP A 47 5.16 -8.15 -2.05
C ASP A 47 5.03 -7.06 -3.12
N ALA A 48 6.07 -6.84 -3.93
CA ALA A 48 6.03 -5.90 -5.05
C ALA A 48 5.01 -6.31 -6.13
N TYR A 49 4.87 -7.61 -6.42
CA TYR A 49 3.86 -8.12 -7.35
C TYR A 49 2.44 -7.88 -6.85
N VAL A 50 2.16 -8.19 -5.58
CA VAL A 50 0.85 -7.93 -4.95
C VAL A 50 0.53 -6.44 -5.01
N ALA A 51 1.49 -5.61 -4.70
CA ALA A 51 1.35 -4.16 -4.75
C ALA A 51 1.17 -3.62 -6.17
N TYR A 52 1.88 -4.16 -7.16
CA TYR A 52 1.67 -3.81 -8.57
C TYR A 52 0.25 -4.18 -9.03
N ARG A 53 -0.21 -5.40 -8.71
CA ARG A 53 -1.58 -5.85 -9.01
C ARG A 53 -2.64 -5.00 -8.32
N LEU A 54 -2.35 -4.52 -7.11
CA LEU A 54 -3.20 -3.59 -6.38
C LEU A 54 -3.35 -2.27 -7.15
N ILE A 55 -2.24 -1.65 -7.52
CA ILE A 55 -2.19 -0.38 -8.26
C ILE A 55 -2.95 -0.50 -9.58
N ASP A 56 -2.70 -1.58 -10.33
CA ASP A 56 -3.37 -1.88 -11.60
C ASP A 56 -4.89 -2.03 -11.43
N ARG A 57 -5.34 -2.79 -10.43
CA ARG A 57 -6.78 -3.00 -10.16
C ARG A 57 -7.50 -1.76 -9.65
N LEU A 58 -6.80 -0.88 -8.94
CA LEU A 58 -7.36 0.39 -8.47
C LEU A 58 -7.34 1.48 -9.54
N GLY A 59 -6.80 1.19 -10.74
CA GLY A 59 -6.68 2.16 -11.83
C GLY A 59 -5.76 3.33 -11.48
N VAL A 60 -4.75 3.11 -10.65
CA VAL A 60 -3.86 4.16 -10.17
C VAL A 60 -2.74 4.42 -11.17
N THR A 61 -2.58 5.67 -11.56
CA THR A 61 -1.43 6.14 -12.33
C THR A 61 -0.36 6.67 -11.39
N ARG A 62 0.89 6.23 -11.59
CA ARG A 62 2.03 6.74 -10.83
C ARG A 62 2.50 8.07 -11.42
N ILE A 63 2.46 9.11 -10.61
CA ILE A 63 3.03 10.41 -10.93
C ILE A 63 4.30 10.58 -10.09
N PRO A 64 5.46 10.89 -10.69
CA PRO A 64 6.66 11.19 -9.93
C PRO A 64 6.40 12.33 -8.94
N ILE A 65 6.85 12.16 -7.69
CA ILE A 65 6.64 13.16 -6.64
C ILE A 65 7.25 14.53 -7.01
N SER A 66 8.35 14.51 -7.76
CA SER A 66 9.00 15.71 -8.28
C SER A 66 8.15 16.52 -9.28
N LEU A 67 7.16 15.90 -9.91
CA LEU A 67 6.17 16.57 -10.76
C LEU A 67 4.91 16.94 -9.98
N LEU A 68 4.51 16.10 -9.05
CA LEU A 68 3.27 16.29 -8.27
C LEU A 68 3.41 17.45 -7.28
N VAL A 69 4.52 17.54 -6.56
CA VAL A 69 4.73 18.58 -5.52
C VAL A 69 4.62 20.00 -6.07
N PRO A 70 5.30 20.39 -7.17
CA PRO A 70 5.12 21.72 -7.74
C PRO A 70 3.68 22.04 -8.16
N LEU A 71 2.94 21.05 -8.67
CA LEU A 71 1.52 21.21 -9.01
C LEU A 71 0.67 21.43 -7.76
N LEU A 72 0.93 20.69 -6.69
CA LEU A 72 0.22 20.85 -5.42
C LEU A 72 0.52 22.20 -4.78
N SER A 73 1.77 22.68 -4.82
CA SER A 73 2.16 24.01 -4.36
C SER A 73 1.39 25.10 -5.10
N GLU A 74 1.28 24.98 -6.43
CA GLU A 74 0.53 25.95 -7.24
C GLU A 74 -0.97 25.91 -6.92
N VAL A 75 -1.54 24.71 -6.73
CA VAL A 75 -2.94 24.55 -6.34
C VAL A 75 -3.18 25.13 -4.94
N LYS A 76 -2.30 24.85 -3.96
CA LYS A 76 -2.41 25.36 -2.59
C LYS A 76 -2.44 26.89 -2.57
N ARG A 77 -1.55 27.51 -3.36
CA ARG A 77 -1.43 28.96 -3.45
C ARG A 77 -2.65 29.63 -4.10
N ASN A 78 -3.21 29.03 -5.16
CA ASN A 78 -4.25 29.66 -5.97
C ASN A 78 -5.66 29.18 -5.65
N ASN A 79 -5.81 27.99 -5.06
CA ASN A 79 -7.10 27.40 -4.74
C ASN A 79 -7.01 26.42 -3.56
N GLU A 80 -6.89 26.98 -2.36
CA GLU A 80 -6.80 26.22 -1.11
C GLU A 80 -7.97 25.22 -0.92
N PRO A 81 -9.23 25.55 -1.24
CA PRO A 81 -10.33 24.58 -1.17
C PRO A 81 -10.11 23.35 -2.04
N LEU A 82 -9.57 23.51 -3.26
CA LEU A 82 -9.23 22.39 -4.15
C LEU A 82 -8.08 21.55 -3.59
N TYR A 83 -7.08 22.20 -3.00
CA TYR A 83 -5.98 21.52 -2.31
C TYR A 83 -6.49 20.63 -1.16
N ASN A 84 -7.36 21.17 -0.31
CA ASN A 84 -7.94 20.45 0.81
C ASN A 84 -8.85 19.29 0.35
N ASP A 85 -9.61 19.48 -0.72
CA ASP A 85 -10.39 18.40 -1.34
C ASP A 85 -9.49 17.27 -1.87
N PHE A 86 -8.37 17.63 -2.49
CA PHE A 86 -7.38 16.66 -2.96
C PHE A 86 -6.78 15.86 -1.78
N MET A 87 -6.40 16.51 -0.68
CA MET A 87 -5.87 15.85 0.52
C MET A 87 -6.92 14.91 1.15
N SER A 88 -8.18 15.34 1.22
CA SER A 88 -9.29 14.49 1.68
C SER A 88 -9.51 13.27 0.79
N LYS A 89 -9.40 13.43 -0.53
CA LYS A 89 -9.48 12.30 -1.48
C LYS A 89 -8.29 11.35 -1.36
N THR A 90 -7.11 11.89 -1.07
CA THR A 90 -5.90 11.09 -0.80
C THR A 90 -6.07 10.24 0.46
N GLU A 91 -6.67 10.79 1.50
CA GLU A 91 -6.99 10.03 2.72
C GLU A 91 -7.97 8.89 2.42
N LYS A 92 -9.07 9.16 1.72
CA LYS A 92 -10.04 8.13 1.28
C LYS A 92 -9.40 7.06 0.40
N PHE A 93 -8.45 7.46 -0.46
CA PHE A 93 -7.68 6.52 -1.27
C PHE A 93 -6.83 5.60 -0.38
N GLY A 94 -6.13 6.13 0.61
CA GLY A 94 -5.38 5.33 1.59
C GLY A 94 -6.26 4.29 2.30
N GLU A 95 -7.46 4.69 2.72
CA GLU A 95 -8.45 3.81 3.34
C GLU A 95 -8.92 2.70 2.38
N ALA A 96 -9.22 3.04 1.13
CA ALA A 96 -9.62 2.08 0.11
C ALA A 96 -8.51 1.06 -0.18
N VAL A 97 -7.24 1.51 -0.27
CA VAL A 97 -6.07 0.65 -0.49
C VAL A 97 -5.91 -0.35 0.65
N SER A 98 -5.95 0.09 1.89
CA SER A 98 -5.79 -0.80 3.05
C SER A 98 -6.95 -1.79 3.17
N SER A 99 -8.18 -1.36 2.90
CA SER A 99 -9.36 -2.21 2.87
C SER A 99 -9.26 -3.28 1.78
N PHE A 100 -8.76 -2.91 0.61
CA PHE A 100 -8.51 -3.86 -0.48
C PHE A 100 -7.42 -4.87 -0.09
N LEU A 101 -6.30 -4.42 0.47
CA LEU A 101 -5.23 -5.32 0.94
C LEU A 101 -5.76 -6.33 1.94
N LYS A 102 -6.57 -5.90 2.90
CA LYS A 102 -7.24 -6.79 3.85
C LYS A 102 -8.08 -7.88 3.17
N SER A 103 -8.73 -7.58 2.06
CA SER A 103 -9.56 -8.55 1.33
C SER A 103 -8.75 -9.58 0.54
N GLN A 104 -7.50 -9.28 0.19
CA GLN A 104 -6.66 -10.12 -0.66
C GLN A 104 -5.66 -10.97 0.13
N VAL A 105 -5.33 -10.58 1.33
CA VAL A 105 -4.35 -11.27 2.18
C VAL A 105 -5.09 -11.82 3.41
N SER A 106 -4.93 -13.12 3.69
CA SER A 106 -5.40 -13.71 4.96
C SER A 106 -4.63 -13.07 6.11
N TYR A 107 -5.26 -12.09 6.73
CA TYR A 107 -4.61 -11.10 7.53
C TYR A 107 -4.90 -11.25 9.02
N SER A 108 -3.87 -11.43 9.80
CA SER A 108 -3.95 -11.45 11.28
C SER A 108 -3.17 -10.33 11.97
N ASP A 109 -2.16 -9.73 11.33
CA ASP A 109 -1.29 -8.74 11.94
C ASP A 109 -1.14 -7.45 11.08
N PRO A 110 -1.40 -6.24 11.65
CA PRO A 110 -1.13 -4.94 10.99
C PRO A 110 0.27 -4.83 10.39
N LYS A 111 1.29 -5.43 11.01
CA LYS A 111 2.68 -5.41 10.53
C LYS A 111 2.83 -5.90 9.11
N GLU A 112 2.08 -6.95 8.76
CA GLU A 112 2.15 -7.55 7.43
C GLU A 112 1.69 -6.59 6.33
N LEU A 113 0.75 -5.69 6.63
CA LEU A 113 0.26 -4.71 5.67
C LEU A 113 1.10 -3.43 5.65
N LEU A 114 1.74 -3.09 6.75
CA LEU A 114 2.59 -1.89 6.84
C LEU A 114 3.81 -1.98 5.92
N LYS A 115 4.27 -3.18 5.58
CA LYS A 115 5.34 -3.38 4.59
C LYS A 115 5.00 -2.85 3.19
N TYR A 116 3.71 -2.71 2.88
CA TYR A 116 3.26 -2.15 1.60
C TYR A 116 3.33 -0.62 1.54
N ILE A 117 3.65 0.07 2.63
CA ILE A 117 3.74 1.53 2.67
C ILE A 117 4.71 2.05 1.60
N ASN A 118 5.90 1.47 1.48
CA ASN A 118 6.89 1.89 0.48
C ASN A 118 6.42 1.72 -0.97
N VAL A 119 5.44 0.84 -1.19
CA VAL A 119 4.88 0.62 -2.53
C VAL A 119 3.75 1.59 -2.83
N ILE A 120 2.93 1.88 -1.83
CA ILE A 120 1.80 2.81 -1.91
C ILE A 120 2.29 4.24 -1.94
N ALA A 121 3.32 4.53 -1.15
CA ALA A 121 3.95 5.83 -0.99
C ALA A 121 5.47 5.73 -1.25
N PRO A 122 5.91 5.58 -2.50
CA PRO A 122 7.32 5.37 -2.84
C PRO A 122 8.23 6.58 -2.51
N HIS A 123 7.65 7.71 -2.15
CA HIS A 123 8.36 8.89 -1.64
C HIS A 123 8.62 8.83 -0.14
N LEU A 124 8.16 7.77 0.54
CA LEU A 124 8.43 7.50 1.95
C LEU A 124 9.43 6.37 2.08
N GLU A 125 10.42 6.53 2.93
CA GLU A 125 11.34 5.49 3.34
C GLU A 125 11.08 5.14 4.80
N VAL A 126 10.70 3.90 5.07
CA VAL A 126 10.51 3.41 6.45
C VAL A 126 11.86 3.17 7.08
N MET A 127 12.28 4.06 7.98
CA MET A 127 13.55 3.96 8.69
C MET A 127 13.46 3.01 9.89
N ASN A 128 12.37 3.09 10.62
CA ASN A 128 12.10 2.25 11.78
C ASN A 128 10.60 2.08 11.96
N MET A 129 10.19 0.89 12.39
CA MET A 129 8.80 0.58 12.69
C MET A 129 8.72 -0.34 13.90
N ARG A 130 7.94 0.08 14.88
CA ARG A 130 7.55 -0.74 16.01
C ARG A 130 6.05 -0.94 15.95
N ALA A 131 5.63 -2.17 15.86
CA ALA A 131 4.21 -2.49 15.85
C ALA A 131 3.92 -3.61 16.85
N SER A 132 2.88 -3.42 17.64
CA SER A 132 2.22 -4.42 18.47
C SER A 132 0.78 -4.59 17.97
N GLU A 133 -0.01 -5.43 18.62
CA GLU A 133 -1.42 -5.60 18.24
C GLU A 133 -2.21 -4.28 18.30
N ASP A 134 -1.87 -3.41 19.25
CA ASP A 134 -2.66 -2.20 19.54
C ASP A 134 -1.95 -0.89 19.18
N ILE A 135 -0.65 -0.89 18.98
CA ILE A 135 0.14 0.33 18.77
C ILE A 135 1.07 0.15 17.58
N VAL A 136 1.10 1.15 16.70
CA VAL A 136 2.08 1.30 15.64
C VAL A 136 2.80 2.61 15.83
N GLU A 137 4.13 2.55 15.82
CA GLU A 137 5.01 3.71 15.81
C GLU A 137 5.97 3.57 14.64
N MET A 138 6.03 4.59 13.79
CA MET A 138 6.87 4.61 12.59
C MET A 138 7.71 5.86 12.54
N HIS A 139 8.98 5.70 12.15
CA HIS A 139 9.84 6.78 11.75
C HIS A 139 10.07 6.67 10.25
N LEU A 140 9.63 7.67 9.52
CA LEU A 140 9.62 7.71 8.07
C LEU A 140 10.48 8.88 7.60
N LYS A 141 11.27 8.66 6.54
CA LYS A 141 11.92 9.75 5.83
C LYS A 141 11.07 10.11 4.60
N VAL A 142 10.75 11.39 4.46
CA VAL A 142 10.04 11.91 3.29
C VAL A 142 11.06 12.37 2.26
N LEU A 143 11.09 11.71 1.10
CA LEU A 143 11.96 12.11 0.00
C LEU A 143 11.43 13.41 -0.63
N ASN A 144 12.32 14.38 -0.86
CA ASN A 144 11.95 15.73 -1.31
C ASN A 144 10.96 16.41 -0.36
N ALA A 145 11.25 16.39 0.93
CA ALA A 145 10.39 16.93 1.98
C ALA A 145 10.07 18.42 1.72
N SER A 146 8.87 18.64 1.22
CA SER A 146 8.21 19.96 1.17
C SER A 146 6.94 19.88 2.01
N GLU A 147 6.34 21.01 2.31
CA GLU A 147 5.08 21.03 3.05
C GLU A 147 4.01 20.18 2.38
N GLU A 148 3.89 20.27 1.04
CA GLU A 148 2.90 19.50 0.26
C GLU A 148 3.21 18.00 0.23
N ALA A 149 4.49 17.62 0.19
CA ALA A 149 4.90 16.21 0.27
C ALA A 149 4.57 15.62 1.65
N ILE A 150 4.73 16.42 2.71
CA ILE A 150 4.37 16.04 4.07
C ILE A 150 2.86 15.93 4.23
N ASP A 151 2.08 16.92 3.74
CA ASP A 151 0.63 16.90 3.77
C ASP A 151 0.05 15.70 3.01
N LEU A 152 0.62 15.40 1.84
CA LEU A 152 0.27 14.22 1.03
C LEU A 152 0.53 12.92 1.80
N SER A 153 1.71 12.83 2.42
CA SER A 153 2.11 11.68 3.22
C SER A 153 1.19 11.47 4.41
N LYS A 154 0.88 12.56 5.12
CA LYS A 154 -0.03 12.56 6.27
C LYS A 154 -1.41 12.06 5.87
N SER A 155 -2.00 12.64 4.83
CA SER A 155 -3.33 12.25 4.35
C SER A 155 -3.36 10.77 3.94
N LEU A 156 -2.38 10.33 3.15
CA LEU A 156 -2.32 8.94 2.67
C LEU A 156 -2.15 7.94 3.82
N LEU A 157 -1.22 8.21 4.74
CA LEU A 157 -0.94 7.32 5.88
C LEU A 157 -2.10 7.31 6.87
N THR A 158 -2.73 8.46 7.12
CA THR A 158 -3.92 8.53 7.99
C THR A 158 -5.03 7.65 7.43
N GLY A 159 -5.35 7.80 6.15
CA GLY A 159 -6.36 6.96 5.51
C GLY A 159 -5.98 5.48 5.51
N PHE A 160 -4.73 5.16 5.21
CA PHE A 160 -4.25 3.78 5.21
C PHE A 160 -4.39 3.12 6.58
N LEU A 161 -4.00 3.81 7.64
CA LEU A 161 -4.12 3.32 9.01
C LEU A 161 -5.58 3.23 9.48
N ASN A 162 -6.41 4.23 9.14
CA ASN A 162 -7.85 4.20 9.40
C ASN A 162 -8.52 2.97 8.79
N GLY A 163 -8.21 2.66 7.54
CA GLY A 163 -8.70 1.45 6.88
C GLY A 163 -8.17 0.15 7.51
N LEU A 164 -7.05 0.18 8.24
CA LEU A 164 -6.59 -0.91 9.10
C LEU A 164 -7.34 -1.00 10.45
N GLY A 165 -8.19 -0.03 10.76
CA GLY A 165 -8.87 0.09 12.06
C GLY A 165 -7.97 0.68 13.14
N MET A 166 -6.97 1.46 12.73
CA MET A 166 -6.07 2.20 13.60
C MET A 166 -6.39 3.68 13.53
N THR A 167 -6.25 4.40 14.62
CA THR A 167 -6.42 5.85 14.71
C THR A 167 -5.07 6.49 14.91
N VAL A 168 -4.70 7.44 14.04
CA VAL A 168 -3.47 8.23 14.19
C VAL A 168 -3.66 9.17 15.38
N LEU A 169 -2.76 9.04 16.37
CA LEU A 169 -2.75 9.89 17.57
C LEU A 169 -1.83 11.08 17.38
N ASP A 170 -0.69 10.85 16.73
CA ASP A 170 0.36 11.83 16.61
C ASP A 170 1.03 11.71 15.24
N PHE A 171 1.37 12.87 14.69
CA PHE A 171 2.09 13.01 13.44
C PHE A 171 3.04 14.20 13.55
N ASP A 172 4.24 13.94 14.04
CA ASP A 172 5.26 14.96 14.28
C ASP A 172 6.27 15.02 13.14
N VAL A 173 6.71 16.22 12.79
CA VAL A 173 7.57 16.49 11.64
C VAL A 173 8.83 17.21 12.09
N GLY A 174 9.98 16.55 11.94
CA GLY A 174 11.30 17.09 12.21
C GLY A 174 12.16 17.12 10.93
N GLY A 175 12.05 18.17 10.12
CA GLY A 175 12.73 18.27 8.84
C GLY A 175 12.23 17.23 7.83
N GLU A 176 13.10 16.31 7.38
CA GLU A 176 12.73 15.22 6.46
C GLU A 176 12.15 14.00 7.19
N ILE A 177 12.20 13.98 8.52
CA ILE A 177 11.76 12.86 9.33
C ILE A 177 10.35 13.10 9.85
N VAL A 178 9.50 12.13 9.67
CA VAL A 178 8.14 12.07 10.21
C VAL A 178 8.08 10.97 11.25
N THR A 179 7.59 11.30 12.44
CA THR A 179 7.24 10.32 13.47
C THR A 179 5.72 10.21 13.51
N LEU A 180 5.22 8.99 13.30
CA LEU A 180 3.79 8.70 13.33
C LEU A 180 3.50 7.69 14.42
N LYS A 181 2.48 7.96 15.23
CA LYS A 181 1.95 7.04 16.22
C LYS A 181 0.46 6.81 16.01
N ALA A 182 0.06 5.55 15.94
CA ALA A 182 -1.33 5.14 15.80
C ALA A 182 -1.69 4.05 16.79
N ILE A 183 -2.94 4.00 17.19
CA ILE A 183 -3.47 2.97 18.09
C ILE A 183 -4.65 2.25 17.47
N ARG A 184 -4.83 0.98 17.82
CA ARG A 184 -6.03 0.22 17.53
C ARG A 184 -7.12 0.63 18.50
N GLY A 185 -8.24 1.12 18.00
CA GLY A 185 -9.34 1.48 18.88
C GLY A 185 -10.37 2.35 18.15
N ARG A 186 -11.59 2.33 18.61
CA ARG A 186 -12.64 3.20 18.11
C ARG A 186 -12.22 4.66 18.33
N PRO A 187 -12.48 5.57 17.37
CA PRO A 187 -12.28 6.99 17.61
C PRO A 187 -13.05 7.37 18.87
N VAL A 188 -12.36 7.97 19.81
CA VAL A 188 -13.00 8.58 20.99
C VAL A 188 -13.98 9.62 20.44
N PRO A 189 -15.28 9.52 20.66
CA PRO A 189 -16.21 10.53 20.19
C PRO A 189 -15.75 11.87 20.74
N ALA A 190 -15.52 12.84 19.86
CA ALA A 190 -15.16 14.20 20.23
C ALA A 190 -16.11 14.65 21.34
N GLY A 191 -15.56 14.90 22.52
CA GLY A 191 -16.32 15.21 23.71
C GLY A 191 -17.31 16.33 23.40
N LYS A 192 -18.60 16.05 23.57
CA LYS A 192 -19.64 17.07 23.60
C LYS A 192 -19.17 18.09 24.63
N GLY A 193 -18.87 19.29 24.16
CA GLY A 193 -18.50 20.39 25.04
C GLY A 193 -19.49 20.47 26.20
N GLN A 194 -18.96 20.36 27.40
CA GLN A 194 -19.72 20.67 28.61
C GLN A 194 -20.22 22.11 28.48
N GLY A 195 -21.50 22.25 28.13
CA GLY A 195 -22.20 23.49 28.28
C GLY A 195 -22.13 23.87 29.75
N LYS A 196 -21.46 24.96 30.07
CA LYS A 196 -21.57 25.61 31.34
C LYS A 196 -22.97 26.23 31.41
N ALA A 197 -23.73 25.77 32.39
CA ALA A 197 -24.85 26.50 32.93
C ALA A 197 -24.36 27.74 33.70
#